data_ca18a471ce4dce4c3d0c600869e6d3de
#
_entry.id   ca18a471ce4dce4c3d0c600869e6d3de
#
_cell.length_a   1.000
_cell.length_b   1.000
_cell.length_c   1.000
_cell.angle_alpha   90.00
_cell.angle_beta   90.00
_cell.angle_gamma   90.00
#
_symmetry.space_group_name_H-M   'P 1'
#
loop_
_entity.id
_entity.type
_entity.pdbx_description
1 polymer ?
#
loop_
_entity_poly.entity_id
_entity_poly.type
_entity_poly.pdbx_seq_one_letter_code
_entity_poly.pdbx_strand_id
1 'polypeptide(L)'
;MRQMEFDADRYEARFAGSKTFARTARQLHVLGVSWNGAMSDLSLLYHEERLVDNFPSLILLNAEQIRERGQRAIDEMIIESKTAAFDTHPCDRERIARAAQEKADGIFQLELPAAHLFRRFEELSKAVTWDFYREMLGSELKKSRIHPIEKMARHLQEKQDTWKSLHRFFQGQLALYRPFQGPEEAQKPVTNAAAVLDRLRKSRESMLQKVEGFREN
;
A
#
# COMPACT_ATOMS: atom_id res chain seq x y z
N MET A 1 -5.47 -0.12 -33.33
CA MET A 1 -5.39 0.55 -32.01
C MET A 1 -3.97 0.57 -31.44
N ARG A 2 -3.27 -0.54 -31.29
CA ARG A 2 -1.90 -0.57 -30.70
C ARG A 2 -0.90 0.40 -31.34
N GLN A 3 -0.92 0.55 -32.68
CA GLN A 3 -0.01 1.48 -33.36
C GLN A 3 -0.27 2.94 -32.96
N MET A 4 -1.53 3.32 -32.77
CA MET A 4 -1.88 4.68 -32.34
C MET A 4 -1.33 4.99 -30.92
N GLU A 5 -1.31 4.00 -30.04
CA GLU A 5 -0.72 4.18 -28.70
C GLU A 5 0.80 4.32 -28.77
N PHE A 6 1.47 3.49 -29.55
CA PHE A 6 2.90 3.66 -29.77
C PHE A 6 3.27 5.00 -30.40
N ASP A 7 2.41 5.52 -31.29
CA ASP A 7 2.62 6.84 -31.85
C ASP A 7 2.42 7.95 -30.80
N ALA A 8 1.39 7.81 -29.94
CA ALA A 8 1.18 8.73 -28.82
C ALA A 8 2.35 8.68 -27.82
N ASP A 9 2.79 7.48 -27.43
CA ASP A 9 3.94 7.26 -26.54
C ASP A 9 5.22 7.91 -27.09
N ARG A 10 5.42 7.85 -28.41
CA ARG A 10 6.55 8.51 -29.06
C ARG A 10 6.51 10.02 -28.90
N TYR A 11 5.34 10.65 -29.07
CA TYR A 11 5.19 12.07 -28.85
C TYR A 11 5.42 12.44 -27.37
N GLU A 12 4.89 11.66 -26.46
CA GLU A 12 5.10 11.87 -25.02
C GLU A 12 6.59 11.74 -24.67
N ALA A 13 7.27 10.70 -25.18
CA ALA A 13 8.70 10.49 -24.95
C ALA A 13 9.54 11.65 -25.52
N ARG A 14 9.18 12.21 -26.69
CA ARG A 14 9.87 13.38 -27.26
C ARG A 14 9.59 14.65 -26.47
N PHE A 15 8.38 14.79 -25.93
CA PHE A 15 7.99 15.96 -25.14
C PHE A 15 8.60 15.94 -23.74
N ALA A 16 8.43 14.85 -22.99
CA ALA A 16 8.80 14.75 -21.57
C ALA A 16 10.17 14.06 -21.34
N GLY A 17 10.69 13.36 -22.35
CA GLY A 17 11.88 12.53 -22.28
C GLY A 17 11.60 11.04 -22.10
N SER A 18 12.38 10.20 -22.79
CA SER A 18 12.24 8.73 -22.73
C SER A 18 12.38 8.18 -21.31
N LYS A 19 13.28 8.73 -20.52
CA LYS A 19 13.46 8.34 -19.09
C LYS A 19 12.28 8.72 -18.24
N THR A 20 11.70 9.90 -18.48
CA THR A 20 10.51 10.38 -17.77
C THR A 20 9.31 9.50 -18.09
N PHE A 21 9.11 9.13 -19.37
CA PHE A 21 8.06 8.19 -19.78
C PHE A 21 8.14 6.87 -18.99
N ALA A 22 9.32 6.24 -18.96
CA ALA A 22 9.52 4.99 -18.23
C ALA A 22 9.28 5.14 -16.71
N ARG A 23 9.68 6.27 -16.12
CA ARG A 23 9.44 6.58 -14.71
C ARG A 23 7.95 6.75 -14.42
N THR A 24 7.23 7.45 -15.29
CA THR A 24 5.79 7.67 -15.17
C THR A 24 5.03 6.35 -15.25
N ALA A 25 5.34 5.47 -16.21
CA ALA A 25 4.74 4.15 -16.31
C ALA A 25 4.91 3.34 -15.02
N ARG A 26 6.14 3.29 -14.46
CA ARG A 26 6.38 2.63 -13.16
C ARG A 26 5.59 3.27 -12.02
N GLN A 27 5.52 4.60 -11.98
CA GLN A 27 4.79 5.31 -10.94
C GLN A 27 3.29 5.01 -10.99
N LEU A 28 2.70 4.82 -12.16
CA LEU A 28 1.30 4.42 -12.30
C LEU A 28 1.06 3.02 -11.73
N HIS A 29 1.98 2.06 -11.92
CA HIS A 29 1.90 0.75 -11.26
C HIS A 29 1.99 0.87 -9.74
N VAL A 30 2.93 1.67 -9.23
CA VAL A 30 3.04 1.94 -7.79
C VAL A 30 1.72 2.49 -7.25
N LEU A 31 1.11 3.47 -7.92
CA LEU A 31 -0.17 4.05 -7.50
C LEU A 31 -1.31 3.05 -7.58
N GLY A 32 -1.34 2.17 -8.59
CA GLY A 32 -2.35 1.10 -8.70
C GLY A 32 -2.29 0.11 -7.53
N VAL A 33 -1.08 -0.35 -7.16
CA VAL A 33 -0.90 -1.22 -5.99
C VAL A 33 -1.22 -0.48 -4.69
N SER A 34 -0.83 0.81 -4.60
CA SER A 34 -1.09 1.65 -3.43
C SER A 34 -2.57 1.93 -3.22
N TRP A 35 -3.33 2.05 -4.30
CA TRP A 35 -4.79 2.16 -4.24
C TRP A 35 -5.40 0.93 -3.54
N ASN A 36 -4.99 -0.28 -3.92
CA ASN A 36 -5.49 -1.50 -3.30
C ASN A 36 -5.10 -1.58 -1.81
N GLY A 37 -3.88 -1.17 -1.46
CA GLY A 37 -3.44 -1.06 -0.07
C GLY A 37 -4.28 -0.06 0.72
N ALA A 38 -4.49 1.14 0.16
CA ALA A 38 -5.31 2.17 0.79
C ALA A 38 -6.78 1.76 0.96
N MET A 39 -7.34 1.01 0.00
CA MET A 39 -8.70 0.44 0.13
C MET A 39 -8.77 -0.61 1.25
N SER A 40 -7.73 -1.42 1.39
CA SER A 40 -7.61 -2.38 2.51
C SER A 40 -7.55 -1.66 3.86
N ASP A 41 -6.72 -0.63 3.97
CA ASP A 41 -6.62 0.22 5.17
C ASP A 41 -7.95 0.90 5.48
N LEU A 42 -8.62 1.43 4.45
CA LEU A 42 -9.93 2.06 4.60
C LEU A 42 -10.98 1.07 5.09
N SER A 43 -11.00 -0.16 4.57
CA SER A 43 -11.88 -1.23 5.03
C SER A 43 -11.64 -1.55 6.51
N LEU A 44 -10.37 -1.65 6.93
CA LEU A 44 -10.00 -1.87 8.31
C LEU A 44 -10.51 -0.74 9.23
N LEU A 45 -10.31 0.52 8.82
CA LEU A 45 -10.80 1.68 9.56
C LEU A 45 -12.33 1.75 9.61
N TYR A 46 -13.00 1.38 8.51
CA TYR A 46 -14.47 1.37 8.44
C TYR A 46 -15.09 0.38 9.44
N HIS A 47 -14.48 -0.79 9.63
CA HIS A 47 -14.91 -1.74 10.66
C HIS A 47 -14.77 -1.18 12.10
N GLU A 48 -13.92 -0.17 12.28
CA GLU A 48 -13.76 0.55 13.54
C GLU A 48 -14.60 1.83 13.61
N GLU A 49 -15.53 2.01 12.69
CA GLU A 49 -16.35 3.22 12.55
C GLU A 49 -15.52 4.50 12.30
N ARG A 50 -14.39 4.37 11.61
CA ARG A 50 -13.46 5.46 11.28
C ARG A 50 -13.26 5.58 9.78
N LEU A 51 -13.02 6.79 9.31
CA LEU A 51 -12.69 7.12 7.93
C LEU A 51 -11.61 8.20 7.92
N VAL A 52 -10.81 8.27 6.87
CA VAL A 52 -9.83 9.34 6.69
C VAL A 52 -10.48 10.56 6.03
N ASP A 53 -10.02 11.76 6.35
CA ASP A 53 -10.49 13.00 5.69
C ASP A 53 -9.83 13.23 4.32
N ASN A 54 -8.75 12.51 4.00
CA ASN A 54 -7.96 12.67 2.77
C ASN A 54 -7.51 11.30 2.23
N PHE A 55 -8.34 10.68 1.39
CA PHE A 55 -8.05 9.37 0.80
C PHE A 55 -6.87 9.39 -0.18
N PRO A 56 -6.70 10.40 -1.08
CA PRO A 56 -5.49 10.55 -1.87
C PRO A 56 -4.20 10.53 -1.05
N SER A 57 -4.18 11.16 0.11
CA SER A 57 -3.01 11.10 1.01
C SER A 57 -2.77 9.71 1.58
N LEU A 58 -3.83 8.93 1.85
CA LEU A 58 -3.69 7.53 2.26
C LEU A 58 -3.06 6.67 1.16
N ILE A 59 -3.43 6.92 -0.11
CA ILE A 59 -2.80 6.26 -1.27
C ILE A 59 -1.30 6.60 -1.34
N LEU A 60 -0.95 7.88 -1.13
CA LEU A 60 0.46 8.31 -1.15
C LEU A 60 1.28 7.69 -0.02
N LEU A 61 0.72 7.56 1.18
CA LEU A 61 1.37 6.85 2.30
C LEU A 61 1.64 5.37 1.96
N ASN A 62 0.68 4.71 1.34
CA ASN A 62 0.88 3.35 0.84
C ASN A 62 1.95 3.30 -0.27
N ALA A 63 2.00 4.30 -1.16
CA ALA A 63 3.01 4.38 -2.21
C ALA A 63 4.44 4.51 -1.65
N GLU A 64 4.63 5.25 -0.58
CA GLU A 64 5.93 5.37 0.09
C GLU A 64 6.40 4.03 0.65
N GLN A 65 5.51 3.28 1.30
CA GLN A 65 5.83 1.94 1.82
C GLN A 65 6.20 0.95 0.70
N ILE A 66 5.55 1.04 -0.46
CA ILE A 66 5.85 0.21 -1.63
C ILE A 66 7.21 0.59 -2.22
N ARG A 67 7.55 1.88 -2.34
CA ARG A 67 8.85 2.33 -2.83
C ARG A 67 10.01 1.76 -2.00
N GLU A 68 9.84 1.67 -0.69
CA GLU A 68 10.89 1.15 0.20
C GLU A 68 11.06 -0.37 0.09
N ARG A 69 9.98 -1.12 -0.15
CA ARG A 69 9.97 -2.59 0.01
C ARG A 69 9.57 -3.36 -1.24
N GLY A 70 8.85 -2.74 -2.15
CA GLY A 70 8.18 -3.40 -3.28
C GLY A 70 8.69 -3.01 -4.67
N GLN A 71 9.71 -2.16 -4.78
CA GLN A 71 10.20 -1.68 -6.08
C GLN A 71 10.56 -2.83 -7.03
N ARG A 72 11.24 -3.87 -6.54
CA ARG A 72 11.62 -5.03 -7.34
C ARG A 72 10.41 -5.78 -7.88
N ALA A 73 9.38 -5.98 -7.06
CA ALA A 73 8.15 -6.65 -7.48
C ALA A 73 7.41 -5.87 -8.60
N ILE A 74 7.41 -4.54 -8.53
CA ILE A 74 6.86 -3.69 -9.60
C ILE A 74 7.68 -3.83 -10.89
N ASP A 75 9.00 -3.78 -10.79
CA ASP A 75 9.87 -3.94 -11.96
C ASP A 75 9.71 -5.34 -12.59
N GLU A 76 9.62 -6.40 -11.80
CA GLU A 76 9.33 -7.77 -12.24
C GLU A 76 7.96 -7.85 -12.92
N MET A 77 6.92 -7.27 -12.34
CA MET A 77 5.57 -7.21 -12.93
C MET A 77 5.59 -6.55 -14.33
N ILE A 78 6.31 -5.44 -14.49
CA ILE A 78 6.46 -4.76 -15.78
C ILE A 78 7.23 -5.63 -16.77
N ILE A 79 8.34 -6.24 -16.35
CA ILE A 79 9.20 -7.09 -17.19
C ILE A 79 8.45 -8.34 -17.68
N GLU A 80 7.63 -8.94 -16.82
CA GLU A 80 6.87 -10.14 -17.15
C GLU A 80 5.61 -9.85 -17.96
N SER A 81 5.15 -8.60 -18.02
CA SER A 81 3.96 -8.22 -18.78
C SER A 81 4.10 -8.56 -20.27
N LYS A 82 3.05 -9.09 -20.88
CA LYS A 82 3.00 -9.50 -22.28
C LYS A 82 1.69 -9.05 -22.90
N THR A 83 1.78 -8.54 -24.14
CA THR A 83 0.59 -8.23 -24.92
C THR A 83 0.02 -9.53 -25.50
N ALA A 84 -1.20 -9.90 -25.13
CA ALA A 84 -1.90 -11.04 -25.71
C ALA A 84 -2.46 -10.71 -27.12
N ALA A 85 -2.83 -11.73 -27.86
CA ALA A 85 -3.29 -11.57 -29.25
C ALA A 85 -4.50 -10.63 -29.39
N PHE A 86 -5.42 -10.69 -28.41
CA PHE A 86 -6.67 -9.92 -28.44
C PHE A 86 -6.62 -8.64 -27.58
N ASP A 87 -5.49 -8.31 -26.95
CA ASP A 87 -5.36 -7.07 -26.21
C ASP A 87 -5.47 -5.88 -27.16
N THR A 88 -6.30 -4.93 -26.81
CA THR A 88 -6.45 -3.68 -27.57
C THR A 88 -5.29 -2.71 -27.30
N HIS A 89 -4.64 -2.86 -26.14
CA HIS A 89 -3.54 -2.04 -25.67
C HIS A 89 -2.23 -2.86 -25.59
N PRO A 90 -1.08 -2.30 -25.95
CA PRO A 90 0.22 -2.94 -25.73
C PRO A 90 0.57 -2.92 -24.24
N CYS A 91 1.33 -3.91 -23.78
CA CYS A 91 1.81 -3.95 -22.40
C CYS A 91 2.88 -2.87 -22.12
N ASP A 92 3.01 -2.46 -20.87
CA ASP A 92 3.92 -1.39 -20.48
C ASP A 92 5.39 -1.71 -20.79
N ARG A 93 5.80 -2.98 -20.74
CA ARG A 93 7.14 -3.40 -21.18
C ARG A 93 7.42 -2.99 -22.61
N GLU A 94 6.48 -3.25 -23.54
CA GLU A 94 6.64 -2.92 -24.97
C GLU A 94 6.59 -1.41 -25.18
N ARG A 95 5.70 -0.70 -24.49
CA ARG A 95 5.57 0.76 -24.52
C ARG A 95 6.85 1.43 -24.05
N ILE A 96 7.37 1.04 -22.88
CA ILE A 96 8.62 1.57 -22.32
C ILE A 96 9.80 1.28 -23.24
N ALA A 97 9.89 0.05 -23.80
CA ALA A 97 10.97 -0.31 -24.71
C ALA A 97 10.96 0.55 -25.98
N ARG A 98 9.79 0.82 -26.57
CA ARG A 98 9.66 1.69 -27.75
C ARG A 98 9.95 3.14 -27.43
N ALA A 99 9.43 3.67 -26.32
CA ALA A 99 9.74 5.02 -25.87
C ALA A 99 11.24 5.22 -25.62
N ALA A 100 11.94 4.19 -25.11
CA ALA A 100 13.39 4.23 -24.92
C ALA A 100 14.18 4.30 -26.23
N GLN A 101 13.65 3.74 -27.33
CA GLN A 101 14.29 3.82 -28.65
C GLN A 101 14.35 5.23 -29.23
N GLU A 102 13.44 6.11 -28.82
CA GLU A 102 13.43 7.52 -29.23
C GLU A 102 14.65 8.29 -28.69
N LYS A 103 15.28 7.83 -27.60
CA LYS A 103 16.47 8.43 -26.98
C LYS A 103 16.31 9.94 -26.73
N ALA A 104 15.09 10.38 -26.50
CA ALA A 104 14.75 11.78 -26.34
C ALA A 104 15.04 12.24 -24.91
N ASP A 105 15.70 13.39 -24.78
CA ASP A 105 15.92 14.04 -23.46
C ASP A 105 14.65 14.77 -22.97
N GLY A 106 13.72 15.07 -23.89
CA GLY A 106 12.54 15.87 -23.62
C GLY A 106 12.79 17.37 -23.78
N ILE A 107 11.74 18.06 -24.23
CA ILE A 107 11.77 19.53 -24.38
C ILE A 107 11.09 20.23 -23.21
N PHE A 108 10.28 19.50 -22.43
CA PHE A 108 9.60 19.99 -21.25
C PHE A 108 10.16 19.25 -20.03
N GLN A 109 10.81 19.98 -19.14
CA GLN A 109 11.38 19.45 -17.91
C GLN A 109 10.87 20.28 -16.73
N LEU A 110 10.06 19.65 -15.90
CA LEU A 110 9.53 20.25 -14.69
C LEU A 110 9.70 19.28 -13.52
N GLU A 111 10.60 19.62 -12.60
CA GLU A 111 10.88 18.81 -11.42
C GLU A 111 9.99 19.22 -10.22
N LEU A 112 8.68 19.23 -10.45
CA LEU A 112 7.70 19.50 -9.41
C LEU A 112 6.75 18.32 -9.28
N PRO A 113 6.26 18.04 -8.05
CA PRO A 113 5.19 17.07 -7.87
C PRO A 113 3.94 17.45 -8.67
N ALA A 114 3.24 16.47 -9.25
CA ALA A 114 2.01 16.69 -10.03
C ALA A 114 0.92 17.44 -9.24
N ALA A 115 0.94 17.37 -7.91
CA ALA A 115 0.06 18.13 -7.03
C ALA A 115 0.16 19.65 -7.25
N HIS A 116 1.29 20.19 -7.75
CA HIS A 116 1.44 21.62 -8.06
C HIS A 116 0.62 22.08 -9.27
N LEU A 117 0.10 21.15 -10.07
CA LEU A 117 -0.85 21.46 -11.15
C LEU A 117 -2.22 21.92 -10.60
N PHE A 118 -2.51 21.64 -9.35
CA PHE A 118 -3.78 21.95 -8.72
C PHE A 118 -3.61 23.04 -7.68
N ARG A 119 -4.47 24.07 -7.75
CA ARG A 119 -4.57 25.05 -6.68
C ARG A 119 -5.20 24.38 -5.46
N ARG A 120 -4.61 24.55 -4.29
CA ARG A 120 -5.15 24.01 -3.03
C ARG A 120 -5.41 22.49 -3.11
N PHE A 121 -4.40 21.75 -3.54
CA PHE A 121 -4.51 20.30 -3.76
C PHE A 121 -5.05 19.54 -2.53
N GLU A 122 -4.66 19.95 -1.32
CA GLU A 122 -5.14 19.32 -0.08
C GLU A 122 -6.66 19.49 0.11
N GLU A 123 -7.17 20.70 -0.10
CA GLU A 123 -8.61 20.96 0.01
C GLU A 123 -9.40 20.19 -1.06
N LEU A 124 -8.88 20.16 -2.28
CA LEU A 124 -9.44 19.38 -3.37
C LEU A 124 -9.49 17.89 -3.03
N SER A 125 -8.39 17.35 -2.48
CA SER A 125 -8.29 15.96 -2.07
C SER A 125 -9.32 15.60 -1.00
N LYS A 126 -9.54 16.47 -0.02
CA LYS A 126 -10.57 16.30 1.02
C LYS A 126 -11.99 16.36 0.44
N ALA A 127 -12.23 17.28 -0.50
CA ALA A 127 -13.53 17.38 -1.17
C ALA A 127 -13.85 16.12 -1.99
N VAL A 128 -12.89 15.64 -2.79
CA VAL A 128 -13.02 14.39 -3.56
C VAL A 128 -13.21 13.18 -2.63
N THR A 129 -12.53 13.15 -1.50
CA THR A 129 -12.70 12.08 -0.50
C THR A 129 -14.13 12.08 0.05
N TRP A 130 -14.67 13.24 0.36
CA TRP A 130 -16.06 13.38 0.82
C TRP A 130 -17.06 12.90 -0.22
N ASP A 131 -16.89 13.29 -1.49
CA ASP A 131 -17.77 12.87 -2.58
C ASP A 131 -17.70 11.36 -2.83
N PHE A 132 -16.50 10.79 -2.79
CA PHE A 132 -16.28 9.35 -2.88
C PHE A 132 -17.02 8.57 -1.77
N TYR A 133 -16.94 9.02 -0.51
CA TYR A 133 -17.68 8.37 0.58
C TYR A 133 -19.18 8.55 0.46
N ARG A 134 -19.62 9.70 -0.01
CA ARG A 134 -21.06 9.97 -0.23
C ARG A 134 -21.63 9.03 -1.29
N GLU A 135 -20.87 8.76 -2.34
CA GLU A 135 -21.28 7.84 -3.38
C GLU A 135 -21.32 6.38 -2.87
N MET A 136 -20.31 5.98 -2.11
CA MET A 136 -20.19 4.60 -1.61
C MET A 136 -21.13 4.29 -0.44
N LEU A 137 -21.30 5.20 0.51
CA LEU A 137 -21.98 4.95 1.79
C LEU A 137 -23.36 5.63 1.87
N GLY A 138 -23.66 6.57 0.99
CA GLY A 138 -24.95 7.27 0.98
C GLY A 138 -25.32 7.85 2.35
N SER A 139 -26.50 7.45 2.86
CA SER A 139 -27.02 7.88 4.17
C SER A 139 -26.26 7.34 5.37
N GLU A 140 -25.43 6.31 5.23
CA GLU A 140 -24.61 5.74 6.31
C GLU A 140 -23.39 6.62 6.64
N LEU A 141 -23.04 7.56 5.77
CA LEU A 141 -21.93 8.47 5.96
C LEU A 141 -22.22 9.45 7.12
N LYS A 142 -21.44 9.34 8.20
CA LYS A 142 -21.49 10.22 9.36
C LYS A 142 -20.20 11.04 9.45
N LYS A 143 -20.33 12.37 9.52
CA LYS A 143 -19.17 13.28 9.69
C LYS A 143 -18.34 12.96 10.93
N SER A 144 -18.95 12.47 11.99
CA SER A 144 -18.26 12.08 13.24
C SER A 144 -17.28 10.93 13.08
N ARG A 145 -17.39 10.13 11.99
CA ARG A 145 -16.48 9.03 11.68
C ARG A 145 -15.23 9.49 10.92
N ILE A 146 -15.23 10.72 10.39
CA ILE A 146 -14.13 11.24 9.58
C ILE A 146 -13.07 11.87 10.48
N HIS A 147 -11.84 11.42 10.33
CA HIS A 147 -10.71 11.85 11.14
C HIS A 147 -9.55 12.33 10.26
N PRO A 148 -8.70 13.26 10.76
CA PRO A 148 -7.49 13.69 10.05
C PRO A 148 -6.62 12.51 9.65
N ILE A 149 -6.08 12.58 8.43
CA ILE A 149 -5.22 11.52 7.87
C ILE A 149 -4.02 11.23 8.78
N GLU A 150 -3.42 12.25 9.41
CA GLU A 150 -2.25 12.09 10.27
C GLU A 150 -2.57 11.22 11.50
N LYS A 151 -3.77 11.37 12.05
CA LYS A 151 -4.25 10.56 13.18
C LYS A 151 -4.48 9.11 12.75
N MET A 152 -5.08 8.91 11.58
CA MET A 152 -5.38 7.58 11.07
C MET A 152 -4.12 6.85 10.61
N ALA A 153 -3.17 7.55 9.97
CA ALA A 153 -1.88 7.01 9.60
C ALA A 153 -1.11 6.46 10.83
N ARG A 154 -1.08 7.24 11.91
CA ARG A 154 -0.48 6.79 13.17
C ARG A 154 -1.17 5.54 13.73
N HIS A 155 -2.49 5.53 13.74
CA HIS A 155 -3.28 4.39 14.20
C HIS A 155 -3.02 3.13 13.36
N LEU A 156 -2.97 3.24 12.04
CA LEU A 156 -2.63 2.14 11.13
C LEU A 156 -1.19 1.64 11.37
N GLN A 157 -0.24 2.56 11.58
CA GLN A 157 1.15 2.22 11.88
C GLN A 157 1.26 1.46 13.21
N GLU A 158 0.59 1.90 14.27
CA GLU A 158 0.56 1.22 15.57
C GLU A 158 0.00 -0.21 15.44
N LYS A 159 -1.07 -0.39 14.66
CA LYS A 159 -1.62 -1.73 14.35
C LYS A 159 -0.63 -2.60 13.60
N GLN A 160 0.01 -2.04 12.57
CA GLN A 160 1.01 -2.76 11.79
C GLN A 160 2.20 -3.19 12.66
N ASP A 161 2.68 -2.33 13.56
CA ASP A 161 3.80 -2.65 14.44
C ASP A 161 3.41 -3.67 15.52
N THR A 162 2.18 -3.60 16.02
CA THR A 162 1.61 -4.64 16.89
C THR A 162 1.55 -5.97 16.18
N TRP A 163 1.05 -6.01 14.93
CA TRP A 163 0.99 -7.21 14.11
C TRP A 163 2.37 -7.80 13.83
N LYS A 164 3.36 -6.94 13.45
CA LYS A 164 4.74 -7.36 13.25
C LYS A 164 5.35 -7.96 14.52
N SER A 165 5.06 -7.37 15.67
CA SER A 165 5.54 -7.85 16.97
C SER A 165 4.95 -9.21 17.31
N LEU A 166 3.64 -9.40 17.08
CA LEU A 166 2.98 -10.70 17.24
C LEU A 166 3.55 -11.73 16.27
N HIS A 167 3.68 -11.39 14.99
CA HIS A 167 4.22 -12.28 13.97
C HIS A 167 5.67 -12.70 14.29
N ARG A 168 6.50 -11.77 14.78
CA ARG A 168 7.87 -12.05 15.23
C ARG A 168 7.87 -12.93 16.46
N PHE A 169 7.01 -12.66 17.44
CA PHE A 169 6.93 -13.44 18.68
C PHE A 169 6.54 -14.89 18.39
N PHE A 170 5.56 -15.13 17.54
CA PHE A 170 5.06 -16.45 17.16
C PHE A 170 5.80 -17.08 15.98
N GLN A 171 6.81 -16.41 15.41
CA GLN A 171 7.57 -16.87 14.22
C GLN A 171 6.66 -17.28 13.05
N GLY A 172 5.57 -16.54 12.84
CA GLY A 172 4.61 -16.82 11.77
C GLY A 172 3.65 -17.99 12.02
N GLN A 173 3.72 -18.63 13.18
CA GLN A 173 2.89 -19.79 13.52
C GLN A 173 1.62 -19.44 14.31
N LEU A 174 1.21 -18.17 14.32
CA LEU A 174 -0.02 -17.74 14.96
C LEU A 174 -1.25 -18.29 14.21
N ALA A 175 -1.95 -19.24 14.83
CA ALA A 175 -3.23 -19.74 14.32
C ALA A 175 -4.35 -18.75 14.67
N LEU A 176 -4.77 -17.93 13.72
CA LEU A 176 -5.79 -16.88 13.89
C LEU A 176 -7.19 -17.40 14.30
N TYR A 177 -7.44 -18.68 14.10
CA TYR A 177 -8.74 -19.33 14.44
C TYR A 177 -8.76 -19.96 15.82
N ARG A 178 -7.69 -19.89 16.60
CA ARG A 178 -7.73 -20.26 18.02
C ARG A 178 -7.88 -19.00 18.87
N PRO A 179 -8.94 -18.88 19.67
CA PRO A 179 -9.05 -17.78 20.61
C PRO A 179 -7.84 -17.81 21.56
N PHE A 180 -7.18 -16.69 21.67
CA PHE A 180 -6.09 -16.52 22.62
C PHE A 180 -6.69 -16.42 24.01
N GLN A 181 -6.73 -17.52 24.72
CA GLN A 181 -7.03 -17.51 26.15
C GLN A 181 -5.74 -17.07 26.87
N GLY A 182 -5.65 -15.78 27.18
CA GLY A 182 -4.62 -15.29 28.07
C GLY A 182 -4.80 -15.93 29.46
N PRO A 183 -3.73 -16.22 30.17
CA PRO A 183 -3.85 -16.68 31.55
C PRO A 183 -4.60 -15.61 32.37
N GLU A 184 -5.48 -16.05 33.29
CA GLU A 184 -6.25 -15.13 34.16
C GLU A 184 -5.37 -14.12 34.91
N GLU A 185 -4.10 -14.49 35.14
CA GLU A 185 -3.07 -13.62 35.72
C GLU A 185 -2.67 -12.43 34.85
N ALA A 186 -2.96 -12.45 33.53
CA ALA A 186 -2.65 -11.34 32.63
C ALA A 186 -3.46 -10.06 32.94
N GLN A 187 -4.48 -10.15 33.78
CA GLN A 187 -5.27 -9.00 34.22
C GLN A 187 -4.62 -8.24 35.41
N LYS A 188 -3.57 -8.78 36.01
CA LYS A 188 -2.84 -8.10 37.07
C LYS A 188 -1.84 -7.10 36.49
N PRO A 189 -1.70 -5.90 37.08
CA PRO A 189 -0.71 -4.95 36.61
C PRO A 189 0.69 -5.56 36.65
N VAL A 190 1.43 -5.43 35.57
CA VAL A 190 2.79 -5.96 35.41
C VAL A 190 3.72 -5.15 36.31
N THR A 191 4.04 -5.68 37.49
CA THR A 191 4.97 -5.06 38.44
C THR A 191 6.43 -5.29 38.08
N ASN A 192 6.75 -6.31 37.27
CA ASN A 192 8.09 -6.59 36.81
C ASN A 192 8.08 -7.06 35.33
N ALA A 193 8.30 -6.12 34.42
CA ALA A 193 8.30 -6.38 32.99
C ALA A 193 9.36 -7.39 32.56
N ALA A 194 10.55 -7.41 33.19
CA ALA A 194 11.63 -8.34 32.87
C ALA A 194 11.26 -9.81 33.19
N ALA A 195 10.66 -10.05 34.34
CA ALA A 195 10.19 -11.39 34.74
C ALA A 195 9.06 -11.90 33.82
N VAL A 196 8.16 -11.00 33.40
CA VAL A 196 7.11 -11.38 32.45
C VAL A 196 7.67 -11.69 31.07
N LEU A 197 8.64 -10.92 30.57
CA LEU A 197 9.32 -11.20 29.31
C LEU A 197 10.07 -12.54 29.34
N ASP A 198 10.75 -12.88 30.42
CA ASP A 198 11.44 -14.17 30.59
C ASP A 198 10.43 -15.34 30.60
N ARG A 199 9.33 -15.19 31.32
CA ARG A 199 8.23 -16.18 31.33
C ARG A 199 7.61 -16.37 29.95
N LEU A 200 7.38 -15.28 29.21
CA LEU A 200 6.83 -15.33 27.85
C LEU A 200 7.83 -16.01 26.87
N ARG A 201 9.13 -15.74 26.99
CA ARG A 201 10.16 -16.42 26.19
C ARG A 201 10.17 -17.93 26.45
N LYS A 202 10.16 -18.37 27.71
CA LYS A 202 10.11 -19.78 28.07
C LYS A 202 8.84 -20.47 27.58
N SER A 203 7.68 -19.79 27.71
CA SER A 203 6.41 -20.29 27.18
C SER A 203 6.43 -20.45 25.67
N ARG A 204 7.02 -19.49 24.96
CA ARG A 204 7.20 -19.54 23.50
C ARG A 204 8.08 -20.72 23.08
N GLU A 205 9.24 -20.91 23.73
CA GLU A 205 10.16 -22.01 23.44
C GLU A 205 9.48 -23.37 23.64
N SER A 206 8.73 -23.54 24.72
CA SER A 206 7.96 -24.76 24.98
C SER A 206 6.88 -25.00 23.91
N MET A 207 6.20 -23.94 23.43
CA MET A 207 5.22 -24.08 22.34
C MET A 207 5.88 -24.45 21.02
N LEU A 208 7.03 -23.87 20.69
CA LEU A 208 7.77 -24.18 19.47
C LEU A 208 8.21 -25.65 19.44
N GLN A 209 8.77 -26.16 20.53
CA GLN A 209 9.15 -27.58 20.66
C GLN A 209 7.95 -28.52 20.44
N LYS A 210 6.77 -28.17 20.98
CA LYS A 210 5.55 -28.95 20.74
C LYS A 210 5.11 -28.93 19.28
N VAL A 211 5.23 -27.79 18.59
CA VAL A 211 4.87 -27.66 17.17
C VAL A 211 5.84 -28.43 16.28
N GLU A 212 7.14 -28.42 16.58
CA GLU A 212 8.14 -29.21 15.88
C GLU A 212 7.87 -30.70 16.02
N GLY A 213 7.57 -31.17 17.23
CA GLY A 213 7.20 -32.57 17.48
C GLY A 213 5.90 -33.02 16.79
N PHE A 214 4.99 -32.08 16.40
CA PHE A 214 3.83 -32.39 15.58
C PHE A 214 4.12 -32.43 14.07
N ARG A 215 5.25 -31.88 13.61
CA ARG A 215 5.65 -31.92 12.20
C ARG A 215 6.44 -33.19 11.84
N GLU A 216 7.03 -33.87 12.83
CA GLU A 216 7.82 -35.08 12.65
C GLU A 216 6.98 -36.38 12.76
N ASN A 217 5.70 -36.25 13.13
CA ASN A 217 4.70 -37.35 13.15
C ASN A 217 3.64 -37.14 12.05
#